data_3a8d4e961eaa6968c7eff5eecc7f76d4
#
_entry.id   3a8d4e961eaa6968c7eff5eecc7f76d4
#
_cell.length_a   1.000
_cell.length_b   1.000
_cell.length_c   1.000
_cell.angle_alpha   90.00
_cell.angle_beta   90.00
_cell.angle_gamma   90.00
#
_symmetry.space_group_name_H-M   'P 1'
#
loop_
_entity.id
_entity.type
_entity.pdbx_description
1 polymer ?
#
loop_
_entity_poly.entity_id
_entity_poly.type
_entity_poly.pdbx_seq_one_letter_code
_entity_poly.pdbx_strand_id
1 'polypeptide(L)'
;VALAIVNALPTADRYPDPLCRELRQKLSASENVHENQILCGNGAADLIFRLVLAKKPRRALLPAPTFAEYASALKTVGCEVEYFFLKEENDFEITEELLSALHETIDMVFLCQPNNPTGQIVTSSFLEKLLKKCRACHATPVIDECFLDFLPEHESRTAKRFLAQFPELVILKAFTKLYAMAGVRLGYVLSGDEKLLENMREAGQPWAVSSLAQAAGVAALDETEYADTCEA
;
A
#
# COMPACT_ATOMS: atom_id res chain seq x y z
N VAL A 1 17.60 -13.76 -3.09
CA VAL A 1 16.65 -13.66 -1.96
C VAL A 1 16.76 -14.86 -1.02
N ALA A 2 16.57 -16.11 -1.49
CA ALA A 2 16.62 -17.32 -0.62
C ALA A 2 17.95 -17.44 0.16
N LEU A 3 19.09 -17.20 -0.50
CA LEU A 3 20.40 -17.20 0.14
C LEU A 3 20.52 -16.13 1.24
N ALA A 4 19.94 -14.95 1.04
CA ALA A 4 19.93 -13.90 2.05
C ALA A 4 19.18 -14.32 3.33
N ILE A 5 18.04 -15.03 3.17
CA ILE A 5 17.30 -15.60 4.29
C ILE A 5 18.16 -16.63 5.05
N VAL A 6 18.81 -17.54 4.33
CA VAL A 6 19.70 -18.56 4.94
C VAL A 6 20.85 -17.90 5.70
N ASN A 7 21.47 -16.89 5.12
CA ASN A 7 22.58 -16.15 5.75
C ASN A 7 22.12 -15.33 6.96
N ALA A 8 20.84 -14.94 7.03
CA ALA A 8 20.27 -14.23 8.17
C ALA A 8 19.83 -15.16 9.31
N LEU A 9 19.70 -16.49 9.12
CA LEU A 9 19.28 -17.42 10.17
C LEU A 9 20.08 -17.29 11.49
N PRO A 10 21.41 -17.10 11.47
CA PRO A 10 22.17 -16.92 12.72
C PRO A 10 21.77 -15.68 13.55
N THR A 11 21.01 -14.75 12.96
CA THR A 11 20.50 -13.54 13.67
C THR A 11 19.14 -13.76 14.32
N ALA A 12 18.53 -14.92 14.13
CA ALA A 12 17.19 -15.24 14.63
C ALA A 12 17.12 -15.35 16.19
N ASP A 13 18.27 -15.38 16.85
CA ASP A 13 18.40 -15.32 18.32
C ASP A 13 18.22 -13.91 18.89
N ARG A 14 18.07 -12.89 18.05
CA ARG A 14 17.93 -11.48 18.42
C ARG A 14 16.63 -10.89 17.86
N TYR A 15 16.12 -9.88 18.57
CA TYR A 15 15.02 -9.08 18.03
C TYR A 15 15.44 -8.34 16.75
N PRO A 16 14.56 -8.26 15.73
CA PRO A 16 14.84 -7.50 14.52
C PRO A 16 14.94 -5.99 14.80
N ASP A 17 15.53 -5.24 13.87
CA ASP A 17 15.46 -3.77 13.92
C ASP A 17 13.98 -3.32 13.81
N PRO A 18 13.41 -2.70 14.86
CA PRO A 18 12.00 -2.28 14.86
C PRO A 18 11.70 -1.17 13.85
N LEU A 19 12.74 -0.47 13.36
CA LEU A 19 12.61 0.61 12.40
C LEU A 19 12.95 0.18 10.97
N CYS A 20 13.41 -1.07 10.76
CA CYS A 20 13.81 -1.59 9.45
C CYS A 20 14.77 -0.63 8.70
N ARG A 21 15.78 -0.07 9.37
CA ARG A 21 16.59 1.05 8.87
C ARG A 21 17.27 0.73 7.54
N GLU A 22 17.96 -0.42 7.45
CA GLU A 22 18.65 -0.84 6.23
C GLU A 22 17.67 -1.02 5.07
N LEU A 23 16.54 -1.69 5.33
CA LEU A 23 15.50 -1.89 4.33
C LEU A 23 14.88 -0.55 3.88
N ARG A 24 14.58 0.35 4.81
CA ARG A 24 14.04 1.68 4.49
C ARG A 24 15.02 2.51 3.68
N GLN A 25 16.31 2.46 3.98
CA GLN A 25 17.35 3.15 3.21
C GLN A 25 17.39 2.64 1.76
N LYS A 26 17.32 1.32 1.55
CA LYS A 26 17.26 0.74 0.20
C LYS A 26 15.95 1.09 -0.51
N LEU A 27 14.83 1.00 0.18
CA LEU A 27 13.53 1.42 -0.37
C LEU A 27 13.52 2.91 -0.75
N SER A 28 14.11 3.77 0.07
CA SER A 28 14.26 5.21 -0.21
C SER A 28 14.98 5.45 -1.54
N ALA A 29 16.05 4.72 -1.79
CA ALA A 29 16.79 4.81 -3.05
C ALA A 29 16.01 4.24 -4.24
N SER A 30 15.37 3.07 -4.06
CA SER A 30 14.59 2.40 -5.11
C SER A 30 13.32 3.18 -5.50
N GLU A 31 12.58 3.69 -4.50
CA GLU A 31 11.33 4.43 -4.71
C GLU A 31 11.54 5.93 -4.98
N ASN A 32 12.78 6.43 -4.82
CA ASN A 32 13.10 7.85 -4.91
C ASN A 32 12.22 8.73 -3.99
N VAL A 33 12.08 8.32 -2.73
CA VAL A 33 11.37 9.04 -1.67
C VAL A 33 12.23 9.12 -0.41
N HIS A 34 11.93 10.04 0.51
CA HIS A 34 12.65 10.12 1.78
C HIS A 34 12.33 8.92 2.69
N GLU A 35 13.32 8.46 3.47
CA GLU A 35 13.14 7.35 4.44
C GLU A 35 12.00 7.60 5.44
N ASN A 36 11.78 8.85 5.87
CA ASN A 36 10.69 9.23 6.77
C ASN A 36 9.29 9.10 6.14
N GLN A 37 9.20 8.95 4.83
CA GLN A 37 7.97 8.68 4.08
C GLN A 37 7.66 7.18 3.94
N ILE A 38 8.47 6.30 4.56
CA ILE A 38 8.37 4.84 4.41
C ILE A 38 8.09 4.19 5.77
N LEU A 39 7.09 3.31 5.81
CA LEU A 39 6.84 2.41 6.94
C LEU A 39 6.77 0.97 6.43
N CYS A 40 7.64 0.09 6.95
CA CYS A 40 7.60 -1.34 6.66
C CYS A 40 6.64 -2.08 7.61
N GLY A 41 6.02 -3.16 7.12
CA GLY A 41 5.09 -3.99 7.87
C GLY A 41 5.11 -5.45 7.46
N ASN A 42 4.39 -6.28 8.20
CA ASN A 42 4.27 -7.73 8.00
C ASN A 42 3.33 -8.06 6.82
N GLY A 43 3.69 -7.58 5.62
CA GLY A 43 2.86 -7.57 4.42
C GLY A 43 1.89 -6.39 4.40
N ALA A 44 1.30 -6.12 3.22
CA ALA A 44 0.35 -5.01 3.05
C ALA A 44 -0.88 -5.15 3.95
N ALA A 45 -1.34 -6.37 4.23
CA ALA A 45 -2.49 -6.60 5.12
C ALA A 45 -2.25 -6.03 6.53
N ASP A 46 -1.08 -6.25 7.15
CA ASP A 46 -0.72 -5.65 8.44
C ASP A 46 -0.81 -4.12 8.38
N LEU A 47 -0.31 -3.52 7.30
CA LEU A 47 -0.31 -2.08 7.12
C LEU A 47 -1.71 -1.49 6.91
N ILE A 48 -2.61 -2.22 6.23
CA ILE A 48 -4.03 -1.86 6.10
C ILE A 48 -4.68 -1.77 7.49
N PHE A 49 -4.50 -2.80 8.33
CA PHE A 49 -5.04 -2.81 9.69
C PHE A 49 -4.46 -1.69 10.55
N ARG A 50 -3.14 -1.45 10.49
CA ARG A 50 -2.48 -0.35 11.21
C ARG A 50 -3.00 1.01 10.78
N LEU A 51 -3.20 1.22 9.48
CA LEU A 51 -3.75 2.46 8.94
C LEU A 51 -5.15 2.72 9.50
N VAL A 52 -6.01 1.71 9.44
CA VAL A 52 -7.39 1.81 9.96
C VAL A 52 -7.41 2.04 11.46
N LEU A 53 -6.56 1.35 12.24
CA LEU A 53 -6.42 1.55 13.68
C LEU A 53 -5.87 2.95 14.05
N ALA A 54 -4.95 3.49 13.25
CA ALA A 54 -4.39 4.82 13.45
C ALA A 54 -5.38 5.95 13.12
N LYS A 55 -6.14 5.79 12.03
CA LYS A 55 -7.09 6.81 11.52
C LYS A 55 -8.46 6.73 12.17
N LYS A 56 -8.92 5.51 12.51
CA LYS A 56 -10.26 5.22 13.05
C LYS A 56 -11.38 5.90 12.24
N PRO A 57 -11.46 5.65 10.92
CA PRO A 57 -12.48 6.27 10.09
C PRO A 57 -13.87 5.85 10.57
N ARG A 58 -14.84 6.76 10.52
CA ARG A 58 -16.24 6.46 10.82
C ARG A 58 -16.96 5.92 9.60
N ARG A 59 -16.59 6.40 8.42
CA ARG A 59 -17.18 5.99 7.14
C ARG A 59 -16.11 5.89 6.07
N ALA A 60 -16.15 4.82 5.28
CA ALA A 60 -15.22 4.60 4.19
C ALA A 60 -15.94 4.20 2.90
N LEU A 61 -15.40 4.62 1.76
CA LEU A 61 -15.89 4.27 0.43
C LEU A 61 -15.00 3.18 -0.19
N LEU A 62 -15.59 2.09 -0.63
CA LEU A 62 -14.92 1.00 -1.34
C LEU A 62 -15.58 0.73 -2.70
N PRO A 63 -14.84 0.75 -3.82
CA PRO A 63 -15.30 0.09 -5.04
C PRO A 63 -15.54 -1.40 -4.76
N ALA A 64 -16.54 -2.02 -5.40
CA ALA A 64 -16.81 -3.44 -5.25
C ALA A 64 -17.17 -4.08 -6.61
N PRO A 65 -16.57 -5.22 -6.98
CA PRO A 65 -15.66 -6.03 -6.17
C PRO A 65 -14.26 -5.40 -6.01
N THR A 66 -13.63 -5.63 -4.83
CA THR A 66 -12.24 -5.27 -4.56
C THR A 66 -11.66 -6.20 -3.48
N PHE A 67 -10.43 -5.97 -3.05
CA PHE A 67 -9.75 -6.82 -2.05
C PHE A 67 -10.47 -6.79 -0.70
N ALA A 68 -10.88 -7.97 -0.21
CA ALA A 68 -11.76 -8.10 0.94
C ALA A 68 -11.18 -7.59 2.28
N GLU A 69 -9.85 -7.54 2.40
CA GLU A 69 -9.21 -7.14 3.64
C GLU A 69 -9.41 -5.66 4.00
N TYR A 70 -9.76 -4.80 3.04
CA TYR A 70 -10.13 -3.42 3.36
C TYR A 70 -11.38 -3.37 4.25
N ALA A 71 -12.43 -4.08 3.85
CA ALA A 71 -13.66 -4.16 4.64
C ALA A 71 -13.42 -4.87 5.99
N SER A 72 -12.59 -5.93 5.99
CA SER A 72 -12.20 -6.65 7.22
C SER A 72 -11.52 -5.72 8.21
N ALA A 73 -10.55 -4.91 7.76
CA ALA A 73 -9.86 -3.95 8.61
C ALA A 73 -10.80 -2.85 9.13
N LEU A 74 -11.60 -2.25 8.25
CA LEU A 74 -12.56 -1.19 8.60
C LEU A 74 -13.57 -1.65 9.67
N LYS A 75 -14.00 -2.91 9.60
CA LYS A 75 -14.89 -3.52 10.59
C LYS A 75 -14.29 -3.53 12.00
N THR A 76 -12.96 -3.65 12.15
CA THR A 76 -12.30 -3.71 13.45
C THR A 76 -12.46 -2.45 14.29
N VAL A 77 -12.71 -1.31 13.65
CA VAL A 77 -12.94 -0.02 14.31
C VAL A 77 -14.41 0.43 14.25
N GLY A 78 -15.31 -0.45 13.80
CA GLY A 78 -16.74 -0.12 13.66
C GLY A 78 -17.05 0.88 12.55
N CYS A 79 -16.18 0.99 11.54
CA CYS A 79 -16.37 1.86 10.41
C CYS A 79 -17.54 1.40 9.54
N GLU A 80 -18.41 2.33 9.17
CA GLU A 80 -19.45 2.11 8.17
C GLU A 80 -18.84 2.09 6.78
N VAL A 81 -19.10 1.03 6.00
CA VAL A 81 -18.58 0.89 4.65
C VAL A 81 -19.67 1.18 3.63
N GLU A 82 -19.43 2.18 2.80
CA GLU A 82 -20.22 2.45 1.62
C GLU A 82 -19.59 1.77 0.40
N TYR A 83 -20.36 0.98 -0.32
CA TYR A 83 -19.89 0.29 -1.51
C TYR A 83 -20.32 1.01 -2.77
N PHE A 84 -19.36 1.31 -3.63
CA PHE A 84 -19.61 1.71 -5.01
C PHE A 84 -19.49 0.48 -5.91
N PHE A 85 -20.64 -0.06 -6.34
CA PHE A 85 -20.66 -1.28 -7.13
C PHE A 85 -20.24 -1.01 -8.57
N LEU A 86 -19.13 -1.66 -8.96
CA LEU A 86 -18.66 -1.68 -10.33
C LEU A 86 -19.59 -2.55 -11.18
N LYS A 87 -19.72 -2.21 -12.46
CA LYS A 87 -20.71 -2.83 -13.34
C LYS A 87 -20.02 -3.79 -14.32
N GLU A 88 -20.54 -5.01 -14.42
CA GLU A 88 -20.07 -6.03 -15.36
C GLU A 88 -20.19 -5.55 -16.81
N GLU A 89 -21.27 -4.81 -17.14
CA GLU A 89 -21.49 -4.23 -18.48
C GLU A 89 -20.37 -3.28 -18.93
N ASN A 90 -19.58 -2.73 -18.00
CA ASN A 90 -18.43 -1.86 -18.24
C ASN A 90 -17.12 -2.57 -17.89
N ASP A 91 -17.09 -3.90 -17.91
CA ASP A 91 -15.92 -4.70 -17.54
C ASP A 91 -15.33 -4.31 -16.17
N PHE A 92 -16.19 -3.92 -15.23
CA PHE A 92 -15.82 -3.47 -13.89
C PHE A 92 -14.85 -2.27 -13.87
N GLU A 93 -14.86 -1.43 -14.89
CA GLU A 93 -14.09 -0.19 -14.91
C GLU A 93 -14.49 0.75 -13.77
N ILE A 94 -13.48 1.42 -13.19
CA ILE A 94 -13.68 2.50 -12.23
C ILE A 94 -13.86 3.81 -13.01
N THR A 95 -15.08 4.31 -13.02
CA THR A 95 -15.48 5.51 -13.76
C THR A 95 -15.50 6.76 -12.87
N GLU A 96 -15.70 7.93 -13.48
CA GLU A 96 -15.85 9.20 -12.76
C GLU A 96 -17.09 9.23 -11.84
N GLU A 97 -18.02 8.30 -11.98
CA GLU A 97 -19.16 8.15 -11.07
C GLU A 97 -18.70 7.91 -9.61
N LEU A 98 -17.55 7.23 -9.41
CA LEU A 98 -16.96 7.04 -8.10
C LEU A 98 -16.66 8.38 -7.40
N LEU A 99 -16.23 9.39 -8.16
CA LEU A 99 -15.97 10.73 -7.60
C LEU A 99 -17.23 11.40 -7.06
N SER A 100 -18.39 11.08 -7.65
CA SER A 100 -19.69 11.57 -7.17
C SER A 100 -20.16 10.88 -5.90
N ALA A 101 -19.76 9.61 -5.69
CA ALA A 101 -20.01 8.86 -4.46
C ALA A 101 -19.13 9.33 -3.28
N LEU A 102 -18.02 10.03 -3.56
CA LEU A 102 -17.13 10.55 -2.53
C LEU A 102 -17.66 11.91 -2.02
N HIS A 103 -18.30 11.91 -0.86
CA HIS A 103 -18.90 13.08 -0.21
C HIS A 103 -18.26 13.40 1.15
N GLU A 104 -18.61 14.53 1.76
CA GLU A 104 -17.96 15.11 2.95
C GLU A 104 -18.00 14.24 4.21
N THR A 105 -18.87 13.23 4.27
CA THR A 105 -18.91 12.30 5.42
C THR A 105 -18.02 11.09 5.27
N ILE A 106 -17.36 10.91 4.10
CA ILE A 106 -16.38 9.84 3.87
C ILE A 106 -15.04 10.26 4.46
N ASP A 107 -14.53 9.48 5.41
CA ASP A 107 -13.24 9.73 6.07
C ASP A 107 -12.08 9.03 5.34
N MET A 108 -12.37 7.97 4.54
CA MET A 108 -11.34 7.17 3.88
C MET A 108 -11.88 6.53 2.59
N VAL A 109 -11.05 6.45 1.56
CA VAL A 109 -11.34 5.70 0.33
C VAL A 109 -10.18 4.78 -0.01
N PHE A 110 -10.48 3.52 -0.34
CA PHE A 110 -9.49 2.59 -0.89
C PHE A 110 -9.70 2.45 -2.39
N LEU A 111 -8.60 2.44 -3.11
CA LEU A 111 -8.53 2.15 -4.53
C LEU A 111 -7.41 1.15 -4.77
N CYS A 112 -7.73 -0.04 -5.26
CA CYS A 112 -6.75 -1.04 -5.65
C CYS A 112 -6.38 -0.86 -7.12
N GLN A 113 -5.10 -0.78 -7.44
CA GLN A 113 -4.61 -0.50 -8.78
C GLN A 113 -3.33 -1.28 -9.08
N PRO A 114 -3.39 -2.27 -9.98
CA PRO A 114 -4.58 -2.89 -10.59
C PRO A 114 -5.57 -3.44 -9.56
N ASN A 115 -6.87 -3.34 -9.85
CA ASN A 115 -7.89 -3.80 -8.92
C ASN A 115 -7.92 -5.33 -8.82
N ASN A 116 -7.89 -5.84 -7.62
CA ASN A 116 -8.08 -7.26 -7.35
C ASN A 116 -9.56 -7.48 -6.93
N PRO A 117 -10.40 -8.22 -7.71
CA PRO A 117 -9.99 -9.26 -8.68
C PRO A 117 -10.08 -8.85 -10.16
N THR A 118 -10.51 -7.64 -10.51
CA THR A 118 -10.93 -7.30 -11.88
C THR A 118 -9.77 -7.01 -12.84
N GLY A 119 -8.57 -6.72 -12.31
CA GLY A 119 -7.40 -6.32 -13.11
C GLY A 119 -7.48 -4.89 -13.66
N GLN A 120 -8.60 -4.20 -13.46
CA GLN A 120 -8.78 -2.84 -13.98
C GLN A 120 -7.83 -1.83 -13.35
N ILE A 121 -7.39 -0.88 -14.15
CA ILE A 121 -6.52 0.21 -13.76
C ILE A 121 -7.18 1.56 -14.06
N VAL A 122 -6.86 2.57 -13.27
CA VAL A 122 -7.31 3.93 -13.55
C VAL A 122 -6.20 4.76 -14.20
N THR A 123 -6.60 5.81 -14.90
CA THR A 123 -5.65 6.75 -15.50
C THR A 123 -5.06 7.68 -14.42
N SER A 124 -3.89 8.22 -14.70
CA SER A 124 -3.27 9.24 -13.86
C SER A 124 -4.13 10.49 -13.69
N SER A 125 -4.87 10.86 -14.74
CA SER A 125 -5.82 11.97 -14.67
C SER A 125 -6.97 11.68 -13.71
N PHE A 126 -7.47 10.43 -13.68
CA PHE A 126 -8.46 10.02 -12.70
C PHE A 126 -7.90 10.05 -11.27
N LEU A 127 -6.69 9.52 -11.05
CA LEU A 127 -6.03 9.57 -9.74
C LEU A 127 -5.92 11.02 -9.23
N GLU A 128 -5.49 11.95 -10.08
CA GLU A 128 -5.40 13.36 -9.69
C GLU A 128 -6.76 13.95 -9.28
N LYS A 129 -7.83 13.63 -10.05
CA LYS A 129 -9.20 14.05 -9.70
C LYS A 129 -9.66 13.45 -8.38
N LEU A 130 -9.38 12.15 -8.16
CA LEU A 130 -9.70 11.46 -6.91
C LEU A 130 -9.00 12.12 -5.71
N LEU A 131 -7.69 12.39 -5.82
CA LEU A 131 -6.90 13.02 -4.76
C LEU A 131 -7.41 14.44 -4.44
N LYS A 132 -7.73 15.24 -5.45
CA LYS A 132 -8.34 16.57 -5.28
C LYS A 132 -9.69 16.48 -4.58
N LYS A 133 -10.51 15.49 -4.96
CA LYS A 133 -11.83 15.26 -4.34
C LYS A 133 -11.68 14.79 -2.89
N CYS A 134 -10.77 13.84 -2.60
CA CYS A 134 -10.46 13.41 -1.24
C CYS A 134 -10.05 14.57 -0.36
N ARG A 135 -9.15 15.43 -0.84
CA ARG A 135 -8.74 16.64 -0.10
C ARG A 135 -9.90 17.57 0.18
N ALA A 136 -10.80 17.82 -0.80
CA ALA A 136 -11.96 18.66 -0.62
C ALA A 136 -12.96 18.09 0.40
N CYS A 137 -13.05 16.76 0.53
CA CYS A 137 -13.92 16.07 1.49
C CYS A 137 -13.19 15.73 2.81
N HIS A 138 -11.90 16.06 2.95
CA HIS A 138 -11.04 15.65 4.08
C HIS A 138 -10.91 14.14 4.26
N ALA A 139 -11.11 13.36 3.20
CA ALA A 139 -10.97 11.92 3.17
C ALA A 139 -9.50 11.51 2.95
N THR A 140 -9.07 10.44 3.60
CA THR A 140 -7.73 9.84 3.37
C THR A 140 -7.78 8.95 2.13
N PRO A 141 -7.06 9.28 1.03
CA PRO A 141 -6.93 8.40 -0.12
C PRO A 141 -5.91 7.30 0.14
N VAL A 142 -6.29 6.04 -0.07
CA VAL A 142 -5.43 4.86 0.04
C VAL A 142 -5.38 4.17 -1.31
N ILE A 143 -4.23 4.18 -1.94
CA ILE A 143 -4.00 3.54 -3.23
C ILE A 143 -3.16 2.27 -3.01
N ASP A 144 -3.76 1.12 -3.30
CA ASP A 144 -3.06 -0.17 -3.18
C ASP A 144 -2.42 -0.54 -4.52
N GLU A 145 -1.10 -0.44 -4.58
CA GLU A 145 -0.27 -0.72 -5.74
C GLU A 145 0.48 -2.06 -5.63
N CYS A 146 -0.01 -3.02 -4.83
CA CYS A 146 0.67 -4.30 -4.63
C CYS A 146 0.86 -5.11 -5.93
N PHE A 147 0.09 -4.83 -6.97
CA PHE A 147 0.19 -5.48 -8.28
C PHE A 147 0.72 -4.57 -9.39
N LEU A 148 0.97 -3.29 -9.09
CA LEU A 148 1.31 -2.31 -10.12
C LEU A 148 2.62 -2.64 -10.84
N ASP A 149 3.61 -3.13 -10.10
CA ASP A 149 4.95 -3.41 -10.60
C ASP A 149 5.01 -4.57 -11.64
N PHE A 150 3.88 -5.26 -11.90
CA PHE A 150 3.75 -6.21 -13.02
C PHE A 150 3.40 -5.54 -14.35
N LEU A 151 3.01 -4.27 -14.32
CA LEU A 151 2.58 -3.58 -15.54
C LEU A 151 3.76 -2.92 -16.24
N PRO A 152 3.80 -2.98 -17.58
CA PRO A 152 4.71 -2.14 -18.35
C PRO A 152 4.48 -0.66 -18.01
N GLU A 153 5.55 0.12 -18.00
CA GLU A 153 5.49 1.55 -17.68
C GLU A 153 4.86 1.86 -16.29
N HIS A 154 4.95 0.93 -15.32
CA HIS A 154 4.39 1.08 -13.98
C HIS A 154 4.82 2.40 -13.31
N GLU A 155 6.05 2.88 -13.53
CA GLU A 155 6.55 4.17 -13.03
C GLU A 155 5.73 5.37 -13.55
N SER A 156 5.14 5.28 -14.73
CA SER A 156 4.26 6.33 -15.24
C SER A 156 2.84 6.27 -14.66
N ARG A 157 2.48 5.14 -14.03
CA ARG A 157 1.14 4.84 -13.52
C ARG A 157 1.03 4.99 -12.01
N THR A 158 2.16 4.92 -11.28
CA THR A 158 2.15 5.01 -9.81
C THR A 158 1.63 6.37 -9.32
N ALA A 159 0.89 6.33 -8.21
CA ALA A 159 0.46 7.52 -7.48
C ALA A 159 1.62 8.23 -6.76
N LYS A 160 2.80 7.63 -6.68
CA LYS A 160 4.00 8.13 -6.00
C LYS A 160 4.35 9.58 -6.38
N ARG A 161 4.20 9.94 -7.66
CA ARG A 161 4.43 11.31 -8.15
C ARG A 161 3.55 12.38 -7.50
N PHE A 162 2.46 11.99 -6.88
CA PHE A 162 1.53 12.90 -6.21
C PHE A 162 1.85 13.11 -4.72
N LEU A 163 2.78 12.35 -4.12
CA LEU A 163 3.09 12.41 -2.69
C LEU A 163 3.51 13.83 -2.22
N ALA A 164 4.29 14.54 -3.02
CA ALA A 164 4.71 15.91 -2.68
C ALA A 164 3.53 16.90 -2.67
N GLN A 165 2.55 16.71 -3.55
CA GLN A 165 1.39 17.57 -3.66
C GLN A 165 0.28 17.17 -2.68
N PHE A 166 0.14 15.87 -2.39
CA PHE A 166 -0.89 15.29 -1.54
C PHE A 166 -0.24 14.47 -0.42
N PRO A 167 0.30 15.11 0.63
CA PRO A 167 0.97 14.39 1.72
C PRO A 167 0.04 13.41 2.45
N GLU A 168 -1.27 13.64 2.45
CA GLU A 168 -2.30 12.77 3.00
C GLU A 168 -2.51 11.46 2.23
N LEU A 169 -1.92 11.33 1.03
CA LEU A 169 -1.96 10.11 0.23
C LEU A 169 -1.19 8.99 0.91
N VAL A 170 -1.82 7.81 0.93
CA VAL A 170 -1.21 6.56 1.41
C VAL A 170 -1.11 5.59 0.24
N ILE A 171 0.09 5.10 -0.06
CA ILE A 171 0.33 4.09 -1.09
C ILE A 171 0.78 2.81 -0.41
N LEU A 172 0.08 1.70 -0.67
CA LEU A 172 0.44 0.37 -0.19
C LEU A 172 1.22 -0.37 -1.27
N LYS A 173 2.34 -0.96 -0.89
CA LYS A 173 3.17 -1.80 -1.77
C LYS A 173 3.60 -3.08 -1.04
N ALA A 174 3.90 -4.14 -1.78
CA ALA A 174 4.25 -5.42 -1.19
C ALA A 174 5.30 -6.19 -1.99
N PHE A 175 6.22 -6.81 -1.30
CA PHE A 175 7.17 -7.77 -1.87
C PHE A 175 6.53 -9.13 -2.19
N THR A 176 5.32 -9.38 -1.68
CA THR A 176 4.65 -10.68 -1.73
C THR A 176 4.32 -11.14 -3.14
N LYS A 177 4.17 -10.20 -4.08
CA LYS A 177 3.73 -10.46 -5.46
C LYS A 177 4.93 -10.51 -6.40
N LEU A 178 5.48 -9.38 -6.79
CA LEU A 178 6.58 -9.28 -7.74
C LEU A 178 7.76 -10.21 -7.37
N TYR A 179 8.21 -10.18 -6.12
CA TYR A 179 9.35 -10.97 -5.65
C TYR A 179 8.99 -12.38 -5.15
N ALA A 180 7.75 -12.85 -5.40
CA ALA A 180 7.28 -14.19 -4.99
C ALA A 180 7.49 -14.50 -3.50
N MET A 181 7.40 -13.50 -2.62
CA MET A 181 7.72 -13.59 -1.19
C MET A 181 6.46 -13.66 -0.31
N ALA A 182 5.38 -14.28 -0.79
CA ALA A 182 4.10 -14.31 -0.07
C ALA A 182 4.22 -14.89 1.35
N GLY A 183 5.01 -15.95 1.54
CA GLY A 183 5.25 -16.58 2.86
C GLY A 183 6.20 -15.80 3.77
N VAL A 184 7.02 -14.90 3.25
CA VAL A 184 7.97 -14.09 4.02
C VAL A 184 7.27 -12.92 4.74
N ARG A 185 6.13 -12.47 4.23
CA ARG A 185 5.28 -11.45 4.83
C ARG A 185 5.99 -10.09 4.92
N LEU A 186 6.26 -9.45 3.79
CA LEU A 186 6.87 -8.13 3.74
C LEU A 186 6.07 -7.19 2.84
N GLY A 187 5.83 -5.97 3.32
CA GLY A 187 5.23 -4.87 2.57
C GLY A 187 5.65 -3.53 3.16
N TYR A 188 5.27 -2.46 2.50
CA TYR A 188 5.54 -1.11 2.97
C TYR A 188 4.46 -0.13 2.52
N VAL A 189 4.42 1.01 3.22
CA VAL A 189 3.59 2.17 2.91
C VAL A 189 4.49 3.32 2.53
N LEU A 190 4.05 4.10 1.54
CA LEU A 190 4.59 5.42 1.23
C LEU A 190 3.54 6.47 1.57
N SER A 191 3.94 7.54 2.28
CA SER A 191 3.09 8.70 2.56
C SER A 191 3.93 9.93 2.87
N GLY A 192 3.44 11.11 2.51
CA GLY A 192 4.04 12.38 2.92
C GLY A 192 3.66 12.81 4.34
N ASP A 193 2.64 12.18 4.93
CA ASP A 193 2.20 12.44 6.31
C ASP A 193 3.01 11.61 7.32
N GLU A 194 4.16 12.16 7.73
CA GLU A 194 5.05 11.50 8.70
C GLU A 194 4.35 11.21 10.03
N LYS A 195 3.39 12.09 10.44
CA LYS A 195 2.65 11.88 11.69
C LYS A 195 1.69 10.68 11.57
N LEU A 196 1.09 10.49 10.41
CA LEU A 196 0.28 9.31 10.13
C LEU A 196 1.14 8.04 10.19
N LEU A 197 2.32 8.03 9.56
CA LEU A 197 3.23 6.88 9.60
C LEU A 197 3.68 6.55 11.02
N GLU A 198 3.93 7.56 11.87
CA GLU A 198 4.21 7.36 13.28
C GLU A 198 3.02 6.71 14.02
N ASN A 199 1.82 7.25 13.84
CA ASN A 199 0.62 6.69 14.45
C ASN A 199 0.35 5.25 13.98
N MET A 200 0.62 4.94 12.70
CA MET A 200 0.53 3.57 12.17
C MET A 200 1.56 2.64 12.81
N ARG A 201 2.78 3.14 13.08
CA ARG A 201 3.81 2.37 13.79
C ARG A 201 3.37 2.06 15.20
N GLU A 202 2.83 3.04 15.92
CA GLU A 202 2.33 2.89 17.29
C GLU A 202 1.09 1.98 17.36
N ALA A 203 0.27 1.93 16.32
CA ALA A 203 -0.92 1.07 16.23
C ALA A 203 -0.59 -0.43 16.07
N GLY A 204 0.66 -0.77 15.76
CA GLY A 204 1.11 -2.15 15.60
C GLY A 204 2.13 -2.59 16.65
N GLN A 205 2.56 -3.83 16.57
CA GLN A 205 3.64 -4.34 17.42
C GLN A 205 5.01 -3.84 16.94
N PRO A 206 6.00 -3.64 17.86
CA PRO A 206 7.29 -3.04 17.50
C PRO A 206 8.14 -3.90 16.55
N TRP A 207 8.13 -5.20 16.62
CA TRP A 207 8.98 -6.11 15.81
C TRP A 207 8.18 -6.85 14.75
N ALA A 208 7.28 -6.16 14.05
CA ALA A 208 6.37 -6.78 13.09
C ALA A 208 7.07 -7.43 11.89
N VAL A 209 8.20 -6.89 11.47
CA VAL A 209 8.99 -7.42 10.36
C VAL A 209 10.18 -8.18 10.90
N SER A 210 10.20 -9.50 10.69
CA SER A 210 11.30 -10.35 11.17
C SER A 210 12.64 -10.00 10.53
N SER A 211 13.76 -10.32 11.19
CA SER A 211 15.10 -10.13 10.63
C SER A 211 15.28 -10.86 9.29
N LEU A 212 14.65 -12.03 9.14
CA LEU A 212 14.69 -12.79 7.89
C LEU A 212 13.93 -12.09 6.76
N ALA A 213 12.78 -11.47 7.06
CA ALA A 213 12.01 -10.70 6.10
C ALA A 213 12.73 -9.40 5.71
N GLN A 214 13.38 -8.73 6.66
CA GLN A 214 14.20 -7.54 6.37
C GLN A 214 15.36 -7.89 5.44
N ALA A 215 16.13 -8.95 5.74
CA ALA A 215 17.22 -9.40 4.89
C ALA A 215 16.75 -9.84 3.49
N ALA A 216 15.60 -10.52 3.41
CA ALA A 216 14.99 -10.89 2.14
C ALA A 216 14.60 -9.66 1.30
N GLY A 217 14.00 -8.65 1.93
CA GLY A 217 13.62 -7.40 1.25
C GLY A 217 14.82 -6.61 0.73
N VAL A 218 15.87 -6.49 1.55
CA VAL A 218 17.14 -5.86 1.15
C VAL A 218 17.72 -6.55 -0.08
N ALA A 219 17.77 -7.89 -0.10
CA ALA A 219 18.28 -8.65 -1.23
C ALA A 219 17.35 -8.60 -2.45
N ALA A 220 16.03 -8.56 -2.25
CA ALA A 220 15.07 -8.51 -3.34
C ALA A 220 15.19 -7.22 -4.18
N LEU A 221 15.49 -6.10 -3.54
CA LEU A 221 15.69 -4.82 -4.22
C LEU A 221 16.94 -4.76 -5.11
N ASP A 222 17.85 -5.72 -5.00
CA ASP A 222 19.01 -5.87 -5.90
C ASP A 222 18.71 -6.77 -7.12
N GLU A 223 17.57 -7.47 -7.15
CA GLU A 223 17.15 -8.41 -8.20
C GLU A 223 16.43 -7.68 -9.36
N THR A 224 17.05 -6.64 -9.92
CA THR A 224 16.43 -5.80 -10.96
C THR A 224 16.13 -6.57 -12.23
N GLU A 225 17.04 -7.44 -12.70
CA GLU A 225 16.81 -8.31 -13.87
C GLU A 225 15.59 -9.22 -13.69
N TYR A 226 15.38 -9.74 -12.47
CA TYR A 226 14.21 -10.54 -12.17
C TYR A 226 12.92 -9.70 -12.23
N ALA A 227 12.94 -8.50 -11.65
CA ALA A 227 11.80 -7.59 -11.69
C ALA A 227 11.41 -7.26 -13.14
N ASP A 228 12.37 -6.91 -13.99
CA ASP A 228 12.17 -6.59 -15.41
C ASP A 228 11.56 -7.78 -16.19
N THR A 229 11.93 -9.04 -15.83
CA THR A 229 11.35 -10.23 -16.49
C THR A 229 9.92 -10.54 -16.05
N CYS A 230 9.43 -9.96 -14.96
CA CYS A 230 8.07 -10.16 -14.44
C CYS A 230 7.05 -9.15 -15.02
N GLU A 231 7.49 -8.15 -15.74
CA GLU A 231 6.58 -7.24 -16.45
C GLU A 231 5.84 -7.99 -17.57
N ALA A 232 4.51 -7.95 -17.53
CA ALA A 232 3.62 -8.69 -18.44
C ALA A 232 3.16 -7.87 -19.64
#